data_a59e1815a22f340e0ffe9651fa228d53
#
_entry.id   a59e1815a22f340e0ffe9651fa228d53
#
_cell.length_a   1.000
_cell.length_b   1.000
_cell.length_c   1.000
_cell.angle_alpha   90.00
_cell.angle_beta   90.00
_cell.angle_gamma   90.00
#
_symmetry.space_group_name_H-M   'P 1'
#
loop_
_entity.id
_entity.type
_entity.pdbx_description
1 polymer ?
#
loop_
_entity_poly.entity_id
_entity_poly.type
_entity_poly.pdbx_seq_one_letter_code
_entity_poly.pdbx_strand_id
1 'polypeptide(L)'
;MYNTKTFSAATLAILLITALSGCAVFQKCAPENCANDAKITADVNDMLAQHTEFGPPGTIRVQTINAVVYLNGLVNSDMERQSAESFVLRIPNVKDVVNSLAPRANSR
;
A
#
# COMPACT_ATOMS: atom_id res chain seq x y z
N MET A 1 -53.43 -4.82 -13.99
CA MET A 1 -53.43 -3.62 -13.23
C MET A 1 -52.56 -3.61 -12.03
N TYR A 2 -52.32 -4.72 -11.45
CA TYR A 2 -51.61 -4.75 -10.23
C TYR A 2 -50.16 -4.92 -10.35
N ASN A 3 -49.64 -5.28 -11.49
CA ASN A 3 -48.25 -5.67 -11.69
C ASN A 3 -47.28 -4.51 -11.84
N THR A 4 -47.78 -3.31 -12.04
CA THR A 4 -46.90 -2.14 -12.21
C THR A 4 -46.16 -1.77 -10.95
N LYS A 5 -46.71 -2.06 -9.80
CA LYS A 5 -46.04 -1.75 -8.54
C LYS A 5 -44.88 -2.67 -8.21
N THR A 6 -44.99 -3.92 -8.64
CA THR A 6 -43.94 -4.89 -8.39
C THR A 6 -42.73 -4.69 -9.30
N PHE A 7 -42.94 -4.15 -10.49
CA PHE A 7 -41.81 -3.88 -11.40
C PHE A 7 -40.92 -2.75 -10.92
N SER A 8 -41.49 -1.74 -10.24
CA SER A 8 -40.72 -0.64 -9.73
C SER A 8 -39.71 -1.05 -8.66
N ALA A 9 -40.11 -1.97 -7.80
CA ALA A 9 -39.20 -2.42 -6.75
C ALA A 9 -38.04 -3.23 -7.31
N ALA A 10 -38.28 -4.02 -8.34
CA ALA A 10 -37.24 -4.84 -8.95
C ALA A 10 -36.21 -3.99 -9.69
N THR A 11 -36.67 -2.93 -10.35
CA THR A 11 -35.74 -2.05 -11.08
C THR A 11 -34.86 -1.24 -10.13
N LEU A 12 -35.38 -0.84 -9.01
CA LEU A 12 -34.59 -0.13 -8.00
C LEU A 12 -33.51 -1.00 -7.40
N ALA A 13 -33.81 -2.28 -7.15
CA ALA A 13 -32.84 -3.21 -6.62
C ALA A 13 -31.67 -3.45 -7.58
N ILE A 14 -31.93 -3.52 -8.85
CA ILE A 14 -30.90 -3.74 -9.88
C ILE A 14 -29.96 -2.53 -9.96
N LEU A 15 -30.51 -1.33 -9.86
CA LEU A 15 -29.71 -0.11 -9.89
C LEU A 15 -28.74 0.01 -8.72
N LEU A 16 -29.16 -0.45 -7.55
CA LEU A 16 -28.30 -0.42 -6.38
C LEU A 16 -27.11 -1.37 -6.48
N ILE A 17 -27.30 -2.52 -7.11
CA ILE A 17 -26.23 -3.50 -7.27
C ILE A 17 -25.15 -3.00 -8.23
N THR A 18 -25.51 -2.29 -9.27
CA THR A 18 -24.53 -1.80 -10.25
C THR A 18 -23.63 -0.70 -9.67
N ALA A 19 -24.10 0.04 -8.68
CA ALA A 19 -23.31 1.10 -8.10
C ALA A 19 -22.12 0.58 -7.29
N LEU A 20 -22.19 -0.64 -6.76
CA LEU A 20 -21.13 -1.21 -5.94
C LEU A 20 -19.94 -1.74 -6.74
N SER A 21 -20.14 -2.06 -8.01
CA SER A 21 -19.06 -2.63 -8.80
C SER A 21 -18.04 -1.60 -9.31
N GLY A 22 -18.33 -0.31 -9.18
CA GLY A 22 -17.42 0.73 -9.64
C GLY A 22 -16.18 0.94 -8.78
N CYS A 23 -16.19 0.46 -7.54
CA CYS A 23 -15.07 0.68 -6.63
C CYS A 23 -13.85 -0.19 -6.91
N ALA A 24 -14.02 -1.28 -7.66
CA ALA A 24 -12.93 -2.21 -7.91
C ALA A 24 -11.93 -1.72 -8.97
N VAL A 25 -12.25 -0.65 -9.68
CA VAL A 25 -11.47 -0.20 -10.83
C VAL A 25 -10.18 0.51 -10.43
N PHE A 26 -10.07 0.96 -9.19
CA PHE A 26 -8.93 1.77 -8.75
C PHE A 26 -7.79 0.99 -8.12
N GLN A 27 -7.84 -0.33 -8.12
CA GLN A 27 -6.78 -1.14 -7.54
C GLN A 27 -5.62 -1.27 -8.51
N LYS A 28 -4.42 -0.95 -8.04
CA LYS A 28 -3.20 -0.99 -8.85
C LYS A 28 -2.52 -2.34 -8.86
N CYS A 29 -2.90 -3.23 -7.98
CA CYS A 29 -2.33 -4.58 -7.91
C CYS A 29 -3.25 -5.60 -8.55
N ALA A 30 -2.71 -6.74 -8.96
CA ALA A 30 -3.53 -7.86 -9.41
C ALA A 30 -4.42 -8.32 -8.24
N PRO A 31 -5.68 -8.70 -8.50
CA PRO A 31 -6.61 -9.03 -7.41
C PRO A 31 -6.09 -10.08 -6.43
N GLU A 32 -5.36 -11.06 -6.90
CA GLU A 32 -4.81 -12.11 -6.06
C GLU A 32 -3.66 -11.62 -5.19
N ASN A 33 -3.04 -10.49 -5.55
CA ASN A 33 -1.87 -9.99 -4.82
C ASN A 33 -2.17 -8.82 -3.90
N CYS A 34 -3.35 -8.20 -4.03
CA CYS A 34 -3.66 -6.99 -3.26
C CYS A 34 -3.63 -7.22 -1.76
N ALA A 35 -4.18 -8.32 -1.28
CA ALA A 35 -4.17 -8.61 0.16
C ALA A 35 -2.76 -8.86 0.67
N ASN A 36 -1.93 -9.53 -0.12
CA ASN A 36 -0.54 -9.77 0.23
C ASN A 36 0.25 -8.46 0.25
N ASP A 37 0.06 -7.61 -0.74
CA ASP A 37 0.71 -6.30 -0.81
C ASP A 37 0.34 -5.42 0.37
N ALA A 38 -0.93 -5.41 0.76
CA ALA A 38 -1.39 -4.65 1.92
C ALA A 38 -0.73 -5.15 3.21
N LYS A 39 -0.60 -6.45 3.35
CA LYS A 39 0.06 -7.03 4.52
C LYS A 39 1.54 -6.66 4.56
N ILE A 40 2.22 -6.75 3.43
CA ILE A 40 3.63 -6.37 3.35
C ILE A 40 3.80 -4.91 3.73
N THR A 41 2.96 -4.03 3.21
CA THR A 41 3.02 -2.60 3.55
C THR A 41 2.85 -2.38 5.06
N ALA A 42 1.90 -3.07 5.66
CA ALA A 42 1.68 -2.98 7.12
C ALA A 42 2.90 -3.47 7.89
N ASP A 43 3.46 -4.61 7.49
CA ASP A 43 4.63 -5.18 8.14
C ASP A 43 5.85 -4.26 8.03
N VAL A 44 6.04 -3.62 6.87
CA VAL A 44 7.14 -2.65 6.68
C VAL A 44 6.92 -1.42 7.56
N ASN A 45 5.70 -0.89 7.62
CA ASN A 45 5.41 0.26 8.45
C ASN A 45 5.61 -0.05 9.93
N ASP A 46 5.23 -1.24 10.37
CA ASP A 46 5.44 -1.67 11.75
C ASP A 46 6.94 -1.78 12.06
N MET A 47 7.71 -2.33 11.14
CA MET A 47 9.15 -2.44 11.30
C MET A 47 9.78 -1.04 11.39
N LEU A 48 9.38 -0.12 10.53
CA LEU A 48 9.90 1.25 10.55
C LEU A 48 9.52 1.97 11.85
N ALA A 49 8.33 1.71 12.39
CA ALA A 49 7.90 2.31 13.65
C ALA A 49 8.73 1.83 14.83
N GLN A 50 9.26 0.62 14.77
CA GLN A 50 10.12 0.07 15.81
C GLN A 50 11.55 0.60 15.73
N HIS A 51 11.95 1.10 14.57
CA HIS A 51 13.30 1.60 14.33
C HIS A 51 13.29 3.12 14.25
N THR A 52 13.38 3.76 15.39
CA THR A 52 13.28 5.21 15.48
C THR A 52 14.41 5.96 14.78
N GLU A 53 15.50 5.26 14.47
CA GLU A 53 16.59 5.85 13.69
C GLU A 53 16.17 6.28 12.30
N PHE A 54 15.09 5.72 11.75
CA PHE A 54 14.57 6.13 10.44
C PHE A 54 13.63 7.33 10.50
N GLY A 55 13.45 7.90 11.69
CA GLY A 55 12.59 9.06 11.89
C GLY A 55 11.18 8.67 12.33
N PRO A 56 10.34 9.69 12.59
CA PRO A 56 8.97 9.44 13.01
C PRO A 56 8.14 8.80 11.91
N PRO A 57 6.99 8.19 12.27
CA PRO A 57 6.10 7.61 11.27
C PRO A 57 5.75 8.59 10.16
N GLY A 58 5.77 8.13 8.93
CA GLY A 58 5.49 8.95 7.76
C GLY A 58 6.72 9.58 7.11
N THR A 59 7.88 9.51 7.75
CA THR A 59 9.13 10.00 7.17
C THR A 59 9.51 9.18 5.93
N ILE A 60 9.32 7.88 6.00
CA ILE A 60 9.54 6.99 4.87
C ILE A 60 8.18 6.52 4.38
N ARG A 61 7.89 6.76 3.12
CA ARG A 61 6.68 6.30 2.48
C ARG A 61 6.91 4.92 1.90
N VAL A 62 5.95 4.05 2.12
CA VAL A 62 6.01 2.66 1.68
C VAL A 62 4.86 2.39 0.74
N GLN A 63 5.16 1.80 -0.41
CA GLN A 63 4.15 1.32 -1.34
C GLN A 63 4.58 -0.07 -1.79
N THR A 64 3.66 -1.02 -1.80
CA THR A 64 3.94 -2.37 -2.26
C THR A 64 3.06 -2.70 -3.45
N ILE A 65 3.67 -3.16 -4.53
CA ILE A 65 2.99 -3.56 -5.76
C ILE A 65 3.57 -4.90 -6.19
N ASN A 66 2.75 -5.93 -6.24
CA ASN A 66 3.16 -7.29 -6.63
C ASN A 66 4.38 -7.77 -5.85
N ALA A 67 4.35 -7.58 -4.54
CA ALA A 67 5.40 -7.97 -3.60
C ALA A 67 6.73 -7.22 -3.76
N VAL A 68 6.74 -6.17 -4.55
CA VAL A 68 7.89 -5.25 -4.64
C VAL A 68 7.60 -4.02 -3.79
N VAL A 69 8.50 -3.73 -2.86
CA VAL A 69 8.34 -2.62 -1.93
C VAL A 69 9.09 -1.41 -2.46
N TYR A 70 8.38 -0.30 -2.59
CA TYR A 70 8.94 0.98 -3.01
C TYR A 70 9.08 1.87 -1.79
N LEU A 71 10.30 2.31 -1.50
CA LEU A 71 10.60 3.20 -0.37
C LEU A 71 10.94 4.59 -0.89
N ASN A 72 10.28 5.59 -0.33
CA ASN A 72 10.53 6.99 -0.67
C ASN A 72 10.62 7.82 0.61
N GLY A 73 11.50 8.78 0.61
CA GLY A 73 11.64 9.67 1.75
C GLY A 73 13.06 10.13 1.96
N LEU A 74 13.27 10.78 3.11
CA LEU A 74 14.58 11.29 3.48
C LEU A 74 15.10 10.56 4.71
N VAL A 75 16.37 10.18 4.67
CA VAL A 75 17.09 9.57 5.78
C VAL A 75 18.29 10.44 6.13
N ASN A 76 18.94 10.16 7.23
CA ASN A 76 20.06 10.99 7.67
C ASN A 76 21.38 10.64 7.00
N SER A 77 21.50 9.42 6.49
CA SER A 77 22.76 8.98 5.90
C SER A 77 22.51 7.86 4.89
N ASP A 78 23.51 7.61 4.06
CA ASP A 78 23.51 6.46 3.15
C ASP A 78 23.46 5.13 3.90
N MET A 79 24.06 5.09 5.06
CA MET A 79 24.00 3.89 5.91
C MET A 79 22.57 3.57 6.33
N GLU A 80 21.81 4.59 6.72
CA GLU A 80 20.40 4.39 7.04
C GLU A 80 19.60 3.93 5.84
N ARG A 81 19.90 4.48 4.66
CA ARG A 81 19.26 4.07 3.43
C ARG A 81 19.46 2.58 3.15
N GLN A 82 20.70 2.12 3.28
CA GLN A 82 21.02 0.71 3.08
C GLN A 82 20.43 -0.19 4.17
N SER A 83 20.43 0.31 5.40
CA SER A 83 19.83 -0.43 6.52
C SER A 83 18.34 -0.65 6.32
N ALA A 84 17.62 0.40 5.90
CA ALA A 84 16.19 0.29 5.62
C ALA A 84 15.91 -0.78 4.57
N GLU A 85 16.67 -0.79 3.47
CA GLU A 85 16.54 -1.80 2.44
C GLU A 85 16.76 -3.21 3.00
N SER A 86 17.81 -3.37 3.78
CA SER A 86 18.14 -4.67 4.40
C SER A 86 17.04 -5.18 5.33
N PHE A 87 16.44 -4.30 6.10
CA PHE A 87 15.34 -4.67 6.98
C PHE A 87 14.10 -5.08 6.18
N VAL A 88 13.78 -4.34 5.14
CA VAL A 88 12.61 -4.66 4.30
C VAL A 88 12.78 -5.99 3.60
N LEU A 89 13.99 -6.30 3.14
CA LEU A 89 14.26 -7.58 2.47
C LEU A 89 14.08 -8.79 3.38
N ARG A 90 14.12 -8.59 4.71
CA ARG A 90 13.87 -9.66 5.67
C ARG A 90 12.40 -9.93 5.95
N ILE A 91 11.52 -9.04 5.49
CA ILE A 91 10.08 -9.20 5.71
C ILE A 91 9.57 -10.33 4.83
N PRO A 92 8.75 -11.24 5.37
CA PRO A 92 8.23 -12.37 4.59
C PRO A 92 7.46 -11.89 3.36
N ASN A 93 7.59 -12.65 2.29
CA ASN A 93 6.89 -12.45 1.03
C ASN A 93 7.34 -11.23 0.22
N VAL A 94 8.32 -10.48 0.68
CA VAL A 94 8.91 -9.41 -0.13
C VAL A 94 9.76 -10.02 -1.23
N LYS A 95 9.45 -9.68 -2.47
CA LYS A 95 10.16 -10.18 -3.63
C LYS A 95 11.38 -9.31 -3.94
N ASP A 96 11.21 -8.00 -3.85
CA ASP A 96 12.29 -7.05 -4.14
C ASP A 96 11.98 -5.71 -3.47
N VAL A 97 12.98 -4.83 -3.42
CA VAL A 97 12.87 -3.50 -2.86
C VAL A 97 13.42 -2.48 -3.85
N VAL A 98 12.64 -1.46 -4.14
CA VAL A 98 13.10 -0.30 -4.89
C VAL A 98 13.35 0.82 -3.88
N ASN A 99 14.60 1.11 -3.63
CA ASN A 99 15.02 2.02 -2.59
C ASN A 99 15.28 3.41 -3.19
N SER A 100 14.30 4.29 -3.06
CA SER A 100 14.40 5.68 -3.52
C SER A 100 14.56 6.65 -2.34
N LEU A 101 15.09 6.16 -1.23
CA LEU A 101 15.42 7.02 -0.10
C LEU A 101 16.63 7.87 -0.44
N ALA A 102 16.61 9.12 0.00
CA ALA A 102 17.71 10.04 -0.22
C ALA A 102 18.25 10.54 1.12
N PRO A 103 19.57 10.58 1.30
CA PRO A 103 20.14 11.19 2.50
C PRO A 103 19.89 12.70 2.47
N ARG A 104 19.66 13.26 3.66
CA ARG A 104 19.46 14.70 3.77
C ARG A 104 20.76 15.41 3.41
N ALA A 105 20.55 16.45 2.63
CA ALA A 105 21.72 17.15 2.26
C ALA A 105 22.13 18.04 3.33
N ASN A 106 22.82 17.84 4.40
CA ASN A 106 23.16 18.55 5.22
C ASN A 106 24.12 18.74 5.55
N SER A 107 24.40 18.64 5.66
CA SER A 107 25.03 18.55 6.21
C SER A 107 26.07 19.03 6.54
N ARG A 108 26.43 19.64 6.82
CA ARG A 108 27.52 20.11 7.34
C ARG A 108 27.24 20.76 8.38
#